data_0cc682aefc96a5bc9ba2db99687fab38
#
_entry.id   0cc682aefc96a5bc9ba2db99687fab38
#
_cell.length_a   1.000
_cell.length_b   1.000
_cell.length_c   1.000
_cell.angle_alpha   90.00
_cell.angle_beta   90.00
_cell.angle_gamma   90.00
#
_symmetry.space_group_name_H-M   'P 1'
#
loop_
_entity.id
_entity.type
_entity.pdbx_description
1 polymer ?
#
loop_
_entity_poly.entity_id
_entity_poly.type
_entity_poly.pdbx_seq_one_letter_code
_entity_poly.pdbx_strand_id
1 'polypeptide(L)'
;VSTRGNTVDKQEFHPEPRVASIVASHFRPEFVVNVKETGKTLMVDYSDLNALKTTEIATARFLHDGGWDSTKRYFLVAANQSNKIAVVDAKEDKLVKLVDVSKIPHPGRGANFVHPKFGPVWATSHLGDEAISLIATDPVKHKQYAFKEVAQVKGQGGGSLFIKTHPKSTNLYVDTALNPEAAVSQSVAVFDTKNLDKGFKVLPIAQWAGLKDDGAKRVVQPEYNKAGDEVWFSVWSAKNKESAIVVVDDKTLKLKAVIKE
;
A
#
# COMPACT_ATOMS: atom_id res chain seq x y z
N VAL A 1 -5.27 -17.03 -19.22
CA VAL A 1 -4.48 -17.55 -18.07
C VAL A 1 -5.46 -18.11 -17.04
N SER A 2 -5.25 -19.37 -16.60
CA SER A 2 -6.03 -19.96 -15.51
C SER A 2 -5.46 -19.57 -14.16
N THR A 3 -6.32 -19.29 -13.18
CA THR A 3 -5.95 -19.03 -11.81
C THR A 3 -6.21 -20.22 -10.88
N ARG A 4 -6.90 -21.25 -11.38
CA ARG A 4 -7.24 -22.48 -10.63
C ARG A 4 -5.98 -23.22 -10.22
N GLY A 5 -6.01 -23.84 -9.07
CA GLY A 5 -4.89 -24.65 -8.61
C GLY A 5 -4.89 -24.89 -7.10
N ASN A 6 -3.83 -25.56 -6.65
CA ASN A 6 -3.69 -25.87 -5.24
C ASN A 6 -3.18 -24.66 -4.45
N THR A 7 -3.65 -24.55 -3.21
CA THR A 7 -3.16 -23.55 -2.24
C THR A 7 -1.72 -23.85 -1.86
N VAL A 8 -0.92 -22.80 -1.65
CA VAL A 8 0.53 -22.97 -1.38
C VAL A 8 0.86 -23.59 -0.02
N ASP A 9 -0.08 -23.51 0.93
CA ASP A 9 0.11 -23.99 2.31
C ASP A 9 -0.40 -25.41 2.53
N LYS A 10 -1.61 -25.74 2.02
CA LYS A 10 -2.28 -27.02 2.30
C LYS A 10 -2.35 -27.95 1.11
N GLN A 11 -2.00 -27.49 -0.09
CA GLN A 11 -2.13 -28.21 -1.36
C GLN A 11 -3.59 -28.63 -1.68
N GLU A 12 -4.58 -27.87 -1.17
CA GLU A 12 -5.98 -28.07 -1.43
C GLU A 12 -6.36 -27.39 -2.75
N PHE A 13 -7.07 -28.07 -3.63
CA PHE A 13 -7.51 -27.50 -4.90
C PHE A 13 -8.58 -26.42 -4.69
N HIS A 14 -8.33 -25.23 -5.26
CA HIS A 14 -9.30 -24.13 -5.29
C HIS A 14 -9.82 -23.93 -6.71
N PRO A 15 -11.13 -24.09 -6.96
CA PRO A 15 -11.70 -24.05 -8.32
C PRO A 15 -11.85 -22.63 -8.86
N GLU A 16 -12.02 -21.63 -8.01
CA GLU A 16 -12.32 -20.24 -8.39
C GLU A 16 -11.55 -19.22 -7.54
N PRO A 17 -10.20 -19.24 -7.55
CA PRO A 17 -9.45 -18.27 -6.79
C PRO A 17 -9.51 -16.90 -7.47
N ARG A 18 -9.71 -15.86 -6.66
CA ARG A 18 -9.84 -14.49 -7.13
C ARG A 18 -8.48 -13.87 -7.44
N VAL A 19 -8.42 -13.10 -8.51
CA VAL A 19 -7.32 -12.16 -8.75
C VAL A 19 -7.59 -10.89 -7.94
N ALA A 20 -6.70 -10.57 -7.00
CA ALA A 20 -6.86 -9.42 -6.12
C ALA A 20 -6.21 -8.15 -6.69
N SER A 21 -5.08 -8.29 -7.35
CA SER A 21 -4.41 -7.17 -8.03
C SER A 21 -3.60 -7.61 -9.23
N ILE A 22 -3.46 -6.69 -10.19
CA ILE A 22 -2.63 -6.82 -11.39
C ILE A 22 -1.78 -5.57 -11.51
N VAL A 23 -0.46 -5.73 -11.63
CA VAL A 23 0.50 -4.63 -11.73
C VAL A 23 1.44 -4.86 -12.89
N ALA A 24 1.68 -3.82 -13.71
CA ALA A 24 2.62 -3.90 -14.81
C ALA A 24 4.08 -3.86 -14.33
N SER A 25 4.93 -4.64 -14.95
CA SER A 25 6.39 -4.54 -14.78
C SER A 25 6.92 -3.24 -15.40
N HIS A 26 8.00 -2.72 -14.84
CA HIS A 26 8.67 -1.53 -15.38
C HIS A 26 9.73 -1.86 -16.45
N PHE A 27 10.15 -3.11 -16.54
CA PHE A 27 11.31 -3.49 -17.34
C PHE A 27 11.01 -4.53 -18.42
N ARG A 28 9.90 -5.26 -18.29
CA ARG A 28 9.48 -6.31 -19.21
C ARG A 28 8.00 -6.17 -19.56
N PRO A 29 7.56 -6.66 -20.73
CA PRO A 29 6.15 -6.73 -21.09
C PRO A 29 5.46 -7.83 -20.25
N GLU A 30 5.29 -7.57 -18.98
CA GLU A 30 4.86 -8.56 -18.01
C GLU A 30 3.91 -7.96 -16.98
N PHE A 31 2.90 -8.73 -16.59
CA PHE A 31 2.04 -8.44 -15.46
C PHE A 31 2.38 -9.31 -14.25
N VAL A 32 2.41 -8.69 -13.09
CA VAL A 32 2.41 -9.37 -11.78
C VAL A 32 0.95 -9.52 -11.37
N VAL A 33 0.47 -10.75 -11.28
CA VAL A 33 -0.93 -11.09 -10.98
C VAL A 33 -0.99 -11.82 -9.65
N ASN A 34 -1.69 -11.25 -8.67
CA ASN A 34 -1.78 -11.83 -7.33
C ASN A 34 -3.07 -12.62 -7.17
N VAL A 35 -2.95 -13.94 -6.97
CA VAL A 35 -4.08 -14.86 -6.83
C VAL A 35 -4.33 -15.13 -5.34
N LYS A 36 -5.44 -14.61 -4.84
CA LYS A 36 -5.71 -14.47 -3.42
C LYS A 36 -5.73 -15.80 -2.67
N GLU A 37 -6.61 -16.70 -3.03
CA GLU A 37 -6.88 -17.91 -2.26
C GLU A 37 -5.81 -18.98 -2.42
N THR A 38 -5.18 -19.08 -3.59
CA THR A 38 -4.08 -20.02 -3.79
C THR A 38 -2.78 -19.55 -3.18
N GLY A 39 -2.58 -18.23 -3.05
CA GLY A 39 -1.34 -17.63 -2.57
C GLY A 39 -0.23 -17.64 -3.63
N LYS A 40 -0.59 -17.72 -4.91
CA LYS A 40 0.35 -17.67 -6.02
C LYS A 40 0.42 -16.25 -6.60
N THR A 41 1.64 -15.79 -6.84
CA THR A 41 1.89 -14.63 -7.70
C THR A 41 2.28 -15.16 -9.08
N LEU A 42 1.54 -14.74 -10.11
CA LEU A 42 1.81 -15.13 -11.49
C LEU A 42 2.55 -14.00 -12.19
N MET A 43 3.67 -14.32 -12.81
CA MET A 43 4.35 -13.42 -13.75
C MET A 43 3.88 -13.80 -15.15
N VAL A 44 3.10 -12.91 -15.77
CA VAL A 44 2.46 -13.15 -17.07
C VAL A 44 3.16 -12.32 -18.13
N ASP A 45 4.02 -12.96 -18.90
CA ASP A 45 4.70 -12.36 -20.05
C ASP A 45 3.71 -12.26 -21.24
N TYR A 46 3.49 -11.04 -21.71
CA TYR A 46 2.63 -10.71 -22.85
C TYR A 46 3.41 -10.20 -24.07
N SER A 47 4.68 -10.53 -24.18
CA SER A 47 5.49 -10.18 -25.36
C SER A 47 4.93 -10.79 -26.65
N ASP A 48 4.28 -11.96 -26.54
CA ASP A 48 3.46 -12.54 -27.60
C ASP A 48 2.03 -12.78 -27.06
N LEU A 49 1.09 -11.99 -27.56
CA LEU A 49 -0.34 -12.09 -27.13
C LEU A 49 -1.02 -13.38 -27.56
N ASN A 50 -0.48 -14.09 -28.57
CA ASN A 50 -1.02 -15.39 -29.02
C ASN A 50 -0.43 -16.57 -28.21
N ALA A 51 0.67 -16.35 -27.50
CA ALA A 51 1.39 -17.38 -26.74
C ALA A 51 1.90 -16.86 -25.41
N LEU A 52 0.96 -16.45 -24.50
CA LEU A 52 1.28 -15.95 -23.18
C LEU A 52 2.09 -16.99 -22.37
N LYS A 53 3.18 -16.55 -21.75
CA LYS A 53 3.97 -17.37 -20.84
C LYS A 53 3.66 -16.96 -19.40
N THR A 54 3.50 -17.94 -18.52
CA THR A 54 3.19 -17.70 -17.11
C THR A 54 4.16 -18.44 -16.22
N THR A 55 4.85 -17.72 -15.34
CA THR A 55 5.64 -18.27 -14.24
C THR A 55 4.84 -18.18 -12.95
N GLU A 56 4.64 -19.30 -12.26
CA GLU A 56 3.97 -19.35 -10.97
C GLU A 56 4.98 -19.26 -9.83
N ILE A 57 4.79 -18.31 -8.92
CA ILE A 57 5.61 -18.13 -7.74
C ILE A 57 4.74 -18.43 -6.51
N ALA A 58 5.07 -19.47 -5.77
CA ALA A 58 4.43 -19.77 -4.49
C ALA A 58 4.85 -18.72 -3.45
N THR A 59 3.87 -18.01 -2.88
CA THR A 59 4.08 -16.99 -1.86
C THR A 59 3.31 -17.31 -0.58
N ALA A 60 2.27 -16.57 -0.23
CA ALA A 60 1.42 -16.82 0.92
C ALA A 60 -0.06 -16.60 0.54
N ARG A 61 -0.96 -17.35 1.18
CA ARG A 61 -2.42 -17.20 0.93
C ARG A 61 -2.91 -15.81 1.31
N PHE A 62 -4.04 -15.45 0.71
CA PHE A 62 -4.76 -14.20 0.91
C PHE A 62 -4.00 -12.98 0.39
N LEU A 63 -3.31 -13.17 -0.73
CA LEU A 63 -2.70 -12.06 -1.46
C LEU A 63 -3.75 -11.01 -1.81
N HIS A 64 -3.37 -9.76 -1.68
CA HIS A 64 -4.27 -8.63 -1.95
C HIS A 64 -3.55 -7.60 -2.83
N ASP A 65 -3.22 -6.46 -2.30
CA ASP A 65 -2.57 -5.36 -2.99
C ASP A 65 -1.07 -5.28 -2.67
N GLY A 66 -0.34 -4.55 -3.47
CA GLY A 66 1.08 -4.37 -3.32
C GLY A 66 1.66 -3.37 -4.30
N GLY A 67 2.95 -3.13 -4.18
CA GLY A 67 3.66 -2.19 -5.03
C GLY A 67 5.15 -2.46 -5.12
N TRP A 68 5.77 -1.68 -5.98
CA TRP A 68 7.20 -1.77 -6.25
C TRP A 68 8.03 -1.07 -5.18
N ASP A 69 9.18 -1.63 -4.88
CA ASP A 69 10.24 -0.91 -4.17
C ASP A 69 10.77 0.27 -5.01
N SER A 70 11.62 1.10 -4.42
CA SER A 70 12.17 2.27 -5.10
C SER A 70 13.00 1.95 -6.36
N THR A 71 13.56 0.74 -6.44
CA THR A 71 14.31 0.27 -7.64
C THR A 71 13.41 -0.28 -8.73
N LYS A 72 12.13 -0.57 -8.41
CA LYS A 72 11.15 -1.21 -9.29
C LYS A 72 11.49 -2.67 -9.63
N ARG A 73 12.47 -3.26 -8.95
CA ARG A 73 12.86 -4.66 -9.11
C ARG A 73 12.06 -5.59 -8.21
N TYR A 74 11.85 -5.17 -6.96
CA TYR A 74 11.16 -5.98 -5.96
C TYR A 74 9.70 -5.55 -5.85
N PHE A 75 8.81 -6.51 -6.01
CA PHE A 75 7.39 -6.32 -5.80
C PHE A 75 7.02 -6.83 -4.40
N LEU A 76 6.42 -5.98 -3.58
CA LEU A 76 6.01 -6.30 -2.22
C LEU A 76 4.49 -6.36 -2.17
N VAL A 77 3.94 -7.52 -1.84
CA VAL A 77 2.49 -7.77 -1.81
C VAL A 77 2.03 -8.25 -0.45
N ALA A 78 0.93 -7.68 0.02
CA ALA A 78 0.29 -8.08 1.26
C ALA A 78 -0.47 -9.39 1.10
N ALA A 79 -0.11 -10.39 1.91
CA ALA A 79 -0.94 -11.55 2.20
C ALA A 79 -1.72 -11.24 3.49
N ASN A 80 -2.82 -10.45 3.35
CA ASN A 80 -3.38 -9.69 4.44
C ASN A 80 -3.93 -10.55 5.60
N GLN A 81 -4.63 -11.64 5.31
CA GLN A 81 -5.12 -12.55 6.38
C GLN A 81 -4.03 -13.49 6.91
N SER A 82 -2.87 -13.53 6.27
CA SER A 82 -1.69 -14.26 6.75
C SER A 82 -0.73 -13.37 7.54
N ASN A 83 -1.00 -12.06 7.67
CA ASN A 83 -0.16 -11.07 8.34
C ASN A 83 1.28 -11.08 7.82
N LYS A 84 1.42 -11.16 6.49
CA LYS A 84 2.73 -11.24 5.83
C LYS A 84 2.81 -10.29 4.63
N ILE A 85 4.03 -9.90 4.34
CA ILE A 85 4.38 -9.30 3.05
C ILE A 85 5.25 -10.29 2.29
N ALA A 86 4.85 -10.64 1.09
CA ALA A 86 5.69 -11.41 0.18
C ALA A 86 6.54 -10.48 -0.67
N VAL A 87 7.84 -10.69 -0.70
CA VAL A 87 8.80 -9.95 -1.54
C VAL A 87 9.18 -10.81 -2.73
N VAL A 88 8.82 -10.37 -3.92
CA VAL A 88 9.08 -11.05 -5.19
C VAL A 88 10.15 -10.28 -5.98
N ASP A 89 11.20 -10.96 -6.42
CA ASP A 89 12.17 -10.41 -7.37
C ASP A 89 11.63 -10.60 -8.78
N ALA A 90 11.15 -9.54 -9.40
CA ALA A 90 10.58 -9.55 -10.74
C ALA A 90 11.63 -9.64 -11.86
N LYS A 91 12.92 -9.55 -11.53
CA LYS A 91 13.99 -9.82 -12.49
C LYS A 91 14.28 -11.33 -12.60
N GLU A 92 14.21 -12.02 -11.48
CA GLU A 92 14.54 -13.45 -11.36
C GLU A 92 13.28 -14.33 -11.27
N ASP A 93 12.10 -13.74 -11.27
CA ASP A 93 10.79 -14.39 -11.16
C ASP A 93 10.72 -15.39 -9.99
N LYS A 94 11.13 -14.94 -8.82
CA LYS A 94 11.18 -15.79 -7.62
C LYS A 94 10.80 -15.07 -6.34
N LEU A 95 10.31 -15.83 -5.38
CA LEU A 95 10.12 -15.36 -4.01
C LEU A 95 11.49 -15.10 -3.37
N VAL A 96 11.69 -13.91 -2.85
CA VAL A 96 12.87 -13.54 -2.06
C VAL A 96 12.65 -13.84 -0.59
N LYS A 97 11.50 -13.38 -0.05
CA LYS A 97 11.21 -13.48 1.37
C LYS A 97 9.71 -13.38 1.65
N LEU A 98 9.27 -14.07 2.71
CA LEU A 98 8.04 -13.77 3.43
C LEU A 98 8.42 -13.03 4.70
N VAL A 99 7.86 -11.83 4.90
CA VAL A 99 8.12 -10.97 6.06
C VAL A 99 6.86 -10.94 6.92
N ASP A 100 6.99 -11.33 8.19
CA ASP A 100 5.92 -11.19 9.16
C ASP A 100 5.77 -9.72 9.53
N VAL A 101 4.51 -9.26 9.60
CA VAL A 101 4.15 -7.87 9.94
C VAL A 101 2.93 -7.85 10.86
N SER A 102 2.48 -6.68 11.28
CA SER A 102 1.28 -6.53 12.10
C SER A 102 0.01 -7.00 11.38
N LYS A 103 -1.11 -6.97 12.11
CA LYS A 103 -2.38 -7.59 11.71
C LYS A 103 -3.01 -6.94 10.48
N ILE A 104 -3.31 -7.75 9.49
CA ILE A 104 -4.01 -7.40 8.25
C ILE A 104 -3.34 -6.24 7.51
N PRO A 105 -2.12 -6.43 6.96
CA PRO A 105 -1.46 -5.41 6.15
C PRO A 105 -2.30 -5.03 4.93
N HIS A 106 -2.38 -3.74 4.64
CA HIS A 106 -3.10 -3.21 3.49
C HIS A 106 -2.38 -1.97 2.94
N PRO A 107 -1.40 -2.14 2.07
CA PRO A 107 -0.53 -1.05 1.62
C PRO A 107 -1.12 -0.16 0.52
N GLY A 108 -2.18 -0.59 -0.19
CA GLY A 108 -2.44 -0.05 -1.51
C GLY A 108 -1.27 -0.35 -2.44
N ARG A 109 -0.44 0.64 -2.71
CA ARG A 109 0.83 0.47 -3.45
C ARG A 109 2.07 0.50 -2.54
N GLY A 110 1.86 0.70 -1.24
CA GLY A 110 2.93 0.99 -0.30
C GLY A 110 3.58 2.36 -0.51
N ALA A 111 4.51 2.68 0.35
CA ALA A 111 5.22 3.96 0.30
C ALA A 111 6.73 3.76 0.39
N ASN A 112 7.46 4.36 -0.54
CA ASN A 112 8.92 4.30 -0.59
C ASN A 112 9.53 5.58 -0.04
N PHE A 113 10.53 5.45 0.84
CA PHE A 113 11.36 6.56 1.27
C PHE A 113 12.73 6.06 1.77
N VAL A 114 13.66 6.98 2.03
CA VAL A 114 14.97 6.65 2.61
C VAL A 114 14.94 6.94 4.09
N HIS A 115 14.97 5.88 4.90
CA HIS A 115 15.03 5.96 6.34
C HIS A 115 16.48 6.31 6.78
N PRO A 116 16.70 7.25 7.74
CA PRO A 116 18.04 7.70 8.12
C PRO A 116 18.99 6.58 8.56
N LYS A 117 18.47 5.55 9.23
CA LYS A 117 19.26 4.42 9.76
C LYS A 117 19.29 3.22 8.82
N PHE A 118 18.16 2.88 8.17
CA PHE A 118 18.00 1.61 7.47
C PHE A 118 18.17 1.70 5.95
N GLY A 119 18.34 2.93 5.41
CA GLY A 119 18.40 3.16 3.98
C GLY A 119 17.01 3.07 3.31
N PRO A 120 16.91 2.65 2.04
CA PRO A 120 15.64 2.52 1.35
C PRO A 120 14.70 1.55 2.06
N VAL A 121 13.48 2.01 2.33
CA VAL A 121 12.39 1.21 2.89
C VAL A 121 11.14 1.32 2.04
N TRP A 122 10.32 0.26 2.09
CA TRP A 122 8.95 0.23 1.63
C TRP A 122 8.04 0.05 2.85
N ALA A 123 7.00 0.85 2.95
CA ALA A 123 6.11 0.87 4.11
C ALA A 123 4.72 0.36 3.76
N THR A 124 4.10 -0.34 4.71
CA THR A 124 2.69 -0.74 4.68
C THR A 124 1.97 -0.30 5.95
N SER A 125 0.74 0.17 5.80
CA SER A 125 -0.22 0.32 6.88
C SER A 125 -1.05 -0.95 7.06
N HIS A 126 -1.98 -0.96 8.02
CA HIS A 126 -2.75 -2.15 8.39
C HIS A 126 -4.24 -1.82 8.57
N LEU A 127 -5.10 -2.77 8.21
CA LEU A 127 -6.52 -2.73 8.54
C LEU A 127 -6.78 -3.10 10.00
N GLY A 128 -6.06 -4.09 10.49
CA GLY A 128 -6.29 -4.69 11.81
C GLY A 128 -5.42 -4.13 12.93
N ASP A 129 -4.56 -3.15 12.64
CA ASP A 129 -3.59 -2.61 13.60
C ASP A 129 -3.29 -1.14 13.30
N GLU A 130 -2.87 -0.38 14.30
CA GLU A 130 -2.40 1.00 14.14
C GLU A 130 -0.96 1.10 13.62
N ALA A 131 -0.22 -0.02 13.62
CA ALA A 131 1.17 -0.04 13.21
C ALA A 131 1.35 0.29 11.71
N ILE A 132 2.47 0.91 11.41
CA ILE A 132 3.02 1.09 10.07
C ILE A 132 4.33 0.33 10.02
N SER A 133 4.39 -0.73 9.23
CA SER A 133 5.56 -1.60 9.11
C SER A 133 6.52 -1.07 8.05
N LEU A 134 7.81 -0.94 8.37
CA LEU A 134 8.86 -0.53 7.46
C LEU A 134 9.72 -1.75 7.08
N ILE A 135 9.78 -2.08 5.80
CA ILE A 135 10.57 -3.18 5.26
C ILE A 135 11.73 -2.61 4.46
N ALA A 136 12.97 -2.93 4.85
CA ALA A 136 14.15 -2.48 4.12
C ALA A 136 14.28 -3.22 2.79
N THR A 137 14.66 -2.52 1.72
CA THR A 137 14.61 -3.05 0.34
C THR A 137 15.94 -3.01 -0.40
N ASP A 138 17.05 -2.62 0.26
CA ASP A 138 18.37 -2.53 -0.38
C ASP A 138 19.28 -3.72 0.01
N PRO A 139 19.42 -4.76 -0.86
CA PRO A 139 20.28 -5.91 -0.59
C PRO A 139 21.77 -5.65 -0.90
N VAL A 140 22.13 -4.46 -1.38
CA VAL A 140 23.51 -4.15 -1.79
C VAL A 140 24.22 -3.34 -0.70
N LYS A 141 23.75 -2.13 -0.43
CA LYS A 141 24.41 -1.21 0.53
C LYS A 141 23.94 -1.42 1.96
N HIS A 142 22.72 -1.95 2.16
CA HIS A 142 22.11 -2.17 3.48
C HIS A 142 21.75 -3.66 3.70
N LYS A 143 22.62 -4.54 3.23
CA LYS A 143 22.42 -6.01 3.18
C LYS A 143 21.93 -6.63 4.50
N GLN A 144 22.42 -6.14 5.64
CA GLN A 144 22.02 -6.65 6.97
C GLN A 144 20.55 -6.41 7.30
N TYR A 145 19.92 -5.42 6.67
CA TYR A 145 18.53 -5.05 6.88
C TYR A 145 17.58 -5.58 5.79
N ALA A 146 18.12 -5.94 4.63
CA ALA A 146 17.36 -6.25 3.43
C ALA A 146 16.26 -7.30 3.66
N PHE A 147 15.06 -6.97 3.20
CA PHE A 147 13.87 -7.82 3.24
C PHE A 147 13.50 -8.29 4.66
N LYS A 148 13.68 -7.39 5.62
CA LYS A 148 13.21 -7.55 7.01
C LYS A 148 12.32 -6.37 7.38
N GLU A 149 11.36 -6.60 8.26
CA GLU A 149 10.75 -5.51 9.00
C GLU A 149 11.81 -4.92 9.93
N VAL A 150 12.16 -3.66 9.70
CA VAL A 150 13.25 -2.98 10.43
C VAL A 150 12.75 -2.01 11.48
N ALA A 151 11.49 -1.60 11.36
CA ALA A 151 10.83 -0.75 12.35
C ALA A 151 9.31 -0.85 12.19
N GLN A 152 8.62 -0.57 13.28
CA GLN A 152 7.20 -0.26 13.31
C GLN A 152 7.01 1.15 13.85
N VAL A 153 6.13 1.92 13.21
CA VAL A 153 5.74 3.27 13.63
C VAL A 153 4.28 3.22 14.06
N LYS A 154 3.98 3.84 15.21
CA LYS A 154 2.60 3.92 15.70
C LYS A 154 1.81 4.96 14.90
N GLY A 155 0.73 4.54 14.26
CA GLY A 155 -0.23 5.40 13.55
C GLY A 155 -1.38 5.87 14.42
N GLN A 156 -2.37 6.51 13.80
CA GLN A 156 -3.55 7.03 14.53
C GLN A 156 -4.64 5.98 14.80
N GLY A 157 -4.53 4.79 14.20
CA GLY A 157 -5.49 3.71 14.37
C GLY A 157 -5.44 2.71 13.23
N GLY A 158 -6.14 1.58 13.38
CA GLY A 158 -6.36 0.62 12.31
C GLY A 158 -7.37 1.13 11.28
N GLY A 159 -7.67 0.31 10.26
CA GLY A 159 -8.61 0.67 9.20
C GLY A 159 -8.00 1.44 8.04
N SER A 160 -6.66 1.44 7.92
CA SER A 160 -5.97 2.06 6.79
C SER A 160 -6.10 1.25 5.52
N LEU A 161 -6.33 1.93 4.40
CA LEU A 161 -6.36 1.37 3.06
C LEU A 161 -5.16 1.79 2.23
N PHE A 162 -4.65 3.01 2.44
CA PHE A 162 -3.60 3.58 1.60
C PHE A 162 -2.57 4.36 2.42
N ILE A 163 -1.32 4.20 1.99
CA ILE A 163 -0.16 4.92 2.50
C ILE A 163 0.60 5.52 1.31
N LYS A 164 1.10 6.75 1.44
CA LYS A 164 1.72 7.43 0.30
C LYS A 164 2.87 8.34 0.68
N THR A 165 3.90 8.32 -0.14
CA THR A 165 5.03 9.26 -0.17
C THR A 165 5.26 9.76 -1.60
N HIS A 166 6.11 10.77 -1.75
CA HIS A 166 6.59 11.23 -3.05
C HIS A 166 8.10 11.48 -3.00
N PRO A 167 8.88 11.20 -4.07
CA PRO A 167 10.34 11.36 -4.05
C PRO A 167 10.85 12.77 -3.72
N LYS A 168 10.02 13.79 -3.93
CA LYS A 168 10.36 15.19 -3.64
C LYS A 168 9.83 15.70 -2.29
N SER A 169 9.16 14.85 -1.52
CA SER A 169 8.57 15.18 -0.22
C SER A 169 9.22 14.39 0.91
N THR A 170 9.18 14.94 2.11
CA THR A 170 9.51 14.22 3.34
C THR A 170 8.26 13.77 4.11
N ASN A 171 7.07 14.00 3.57
CA ASN A 171 5.83 13.64 4.21
C ASN A 171 5.38 12.23 3.80
N LEU A 172 4.96 11.46 4.79
CA LEU A 172 4.30 10.17 4.65
C LEU A 172 2.86 10.33 5.11
N TYR A 173 1.90 10.13 4.22
CA TYR A 173 0.46 10.21 4.51
C TYR A 173 -0.12 8.82 4.70
N VAL A 174 -0.97 8.68 5.72
CA VAL A 174 -1.65 7.42 6.06
C VAL A 174 -3.10 7.71 6.33
N ASP A 175 -3.99 7.14 5.53
CA ASP A 175 -5.43 7.19 5.79
C ASP A 175 -5.84 6.17 6.86
N THR A 176 -7.07 6.28 7.34
CA THR A 176 -7.70 5.31 8.26
C THR A 176 -9.18 5.20 7.94
N ALA A 177 -9.50 5.12 6.65
CA ALA A 177 -10.85 5.23 6.10
C ALA A 177 -11.88 4.25 6.70
N LEU A 178 -11.44 3.07 7.13
CA LEU A 178 -12.32 2.05 7.72
C LEU A 178 -12.28 2.00 9.25
N ASN A 179 -11.65 2.98 9.89
CA ASN A 179 -11.69 3.07 11.35
C ASN A 179 -13.12 3.35 11.83
N PRO A 180 -13.60 2.66 12.88
CA PRO A 180 -14.95 2.87 13.41
C PRO A 180 -15.13 4.23 14.08
N GLU A 181 -14.05 4.84 14.59
CA GLU A 181 -14.09 6.16 15.21
C GLU A 181 -14.10 7.26 14.15
N ALA A 182 -15.17 8.08 14.16
CA ALA A 182 -15.36 9.13 13.16
C ALA A 182 -14.20 10.14 13.12
N ALA A 183 -13.66 10.52 14.27
CA ALA A 183 -12.52 11.43 14.35
C ALA A 183 -11.28 10.89 13.62
N VAL A 184 -11.09 9.58 13.62
CA VAL A 184 -9.98 8.88 12.96
C VAL A 184 -10.25 8.70 11.47
N SER A 185 -11.43 8.16 11.09
CA SER A 185 -11.77 7.92 9.68
C SER A 185 -11.98 9.19 8.86
N GLN A 186 -12.18 10.33 9.50
CA GLN A 186 -12.41 11.65 8.87
C GLN A 186 -11.13 12.50 8.76
N SER A 187 -10.00 11.95 9.14
CA SER A 187 -8.70 12.63 9.16
C SER A 187 -7.60 11.79 8.53
N VAL A 188 -6.44 12.38 8.34
CA VAL A 188 -5.25 11.71 7.80
C VAL A 188 -4.05 12.01 8.69
N ALA A 189 -3.25 10.98 8.99
CA ALA A 189 -1.98 11.14 9.68
C ALA A 189 -0.87 11.50 8.70
N VAL A 190 -0.02 12.46 9.07
CA VAL A 190 1.15 12.89 8.29
C VAL A 190 2.40 12.79 9.16
N PHE A 191 3.34 11.98 8.71
CA PHE A 191 4.64 11.79 9.37
C PHE A 191 5.75 12.48 8.61
N ASP A 192 6.77 12.94 9.32
CA ASP A 192 8.04 13.32 8.72
C ASP A 192 8.94 12.08 8.59
N THR A 193 9.24 11.64 7.37
CA THR A 193 10.08 10.46 7.09
C THR A 193 11.49 10.56 7.62
N LYS A 194 11.95 11.76 7.98
CA LYS A 194 13.26 11.99 8.60
C LYS A 194 13.23 11.89 10.12
N ASN A 195 12.04 11.99 10.73
CA ASN A 195 11.85 12.06 12.17
C ASN A 195 10.59 11.28 12.61
N LEU A 196 10.47 10.02 12.22
CA LEU A 196 9.29 9.17 12.48
C LEU A 196 9.00 8.99 13.98
N ASP A 197 10.02 9.03 14.80
CA ASP A 197 9.96 8.96 16.28
C ASP A 197 9.22 10.15 16.92
N LYS A 198 9.08 11.26 16.22
CA LYS A 198 8.30 12.41 16.68
C LYS A 198 6.78 12.24 16.55
N GLY A 199 6.33 11.09 16.01
CA GLY A 199 4.92 10.84 15.75
C GLY A 199 4.41 11.57 14.50
N PHE A 200 3.12 11.90 14.50
CA PHE A 200 2.42 12.43 13.34
C PHE A 200 1.60 13.69 13.66
N LYS A 201 1.28 14.44 12.61
CA LYS A 201 0.26 15.49 12.63
C LYS A 201 -1.03 14.93 12.06
N VAL A 202 -2.16 15.40 12.55
CA VAL A 202 -3.48 15.03 12.04
C VAL A 202 -4.04 16.17 11.19
N LEU A 203 -4.45 15.87 9.96
CA LEU A 203 -5.13 16.81 9.08
C LEU A 203 -6.63 16.50 9.05
N PRO A 204 -7.51 17.49 9.39
CA PRO A 204 -8.96 17.28 9.47
C PRO A 204 -9.62 17.40 8.09
N ILE A 205 -9.26 16.49 7.17
CA ILE A 205 -9.59 16.56 5.74
C ILE A 205 -11.10 16.59 5.50
N ALA A 206 -11.89 15.78 6.22
CA ALA A 206 -13.34 15.76 6.06
C ALA A 206 -13.99 17.07 6.53
N GLN A 207 -13.43 17.72 7.56
CA GLN A 207 -13.89 19.05 7.98
C GLN A 207 -13.62 20.08 6.88
N TRP A 208 -12.45 20.03 6.25
CA TRP A 208 -12.10 20.93 5.15
C TRP A 208 -12.98 20.74 3.92
N ALA A 209 -13.44 19.51 3.67
CA ALA A 209 -14.36 19.23 2.57
C ALA A 209 -15.67 19.98 2.69
N GLY A 210 -16.16 20.26 3.92
CA GLY A 210 -17.38 21.02 4.17
C GLY A 210 -18.62 20.39 3.55
N LEU A 211 -18.72 19.04 3.56
CA LEU A 211 -19.90 18.31 3.09
C LEU A 211 -21.05 18.50 4.10
N LYS A 212 -22.24 18.68 3.57
CA LYS A 212 -23.45 18.95 4.37
C LYS A 212 -24.02 17.64 4.91
N ASP A 213 -23.49 17.11 5.96
CA ASP A 213 -24.16 16.02 6.63
C ASP A 213 -23.62 15.79 8.03
N ASP A 214 -24.43 15.15 8.87
CA ASP A 214 -24.15 14.76 10.24
C ASP A 214 -23.64 13.32 10.37
N GLY A 215 -23.57 12.58 9.25
CA GLY A 215 -23.07 11.22 9.20
C GLY A 215 -21.55 11.13 9.14
N ALA A 216 -21.04 9.92 9.38
CA ALA A 216 -19.62 9.65 9.23
C ALA A 216 -19.17 9.84 7.78
N LYS A 217 -18.07 10.55 7.61
CA LYS A 217 -17.38 10.72 6.33
C LYS A 217 -16.12 9.86 6.33
N ARG A 218 -15.68 9.48 5.14
CA ARG A 218 -14.45 8.72 4.99
C ARG A 218 -13.46 9.51 4.15
N VAL A 219 -12.24 9.60 4.64
CA VAL A 219 -11.11 10.18 3.91
C VAL A 219 -10.25 9.05 3.40
N VAL A 220 -10.07 8.99 2.09
CA VAL A 220 -9.46 7.84 1.43
C VAL A 220 -8.41 8.29 0.44
N GLN A 221 -7.34 7.50 0.37
CA GLN A 221 -6.33 7.52 -0.68
C GLN A 221 -5.64 8.86 -0.86
N PRO A 222 -4.57 9.13 -0.11
CA PRO A 222 -3.66 10.22 -0.43
C PRO A 222 -3.02 9.97 -1.80
N GLU A 223 -3.09 10.96 -2.71
CA GLU A 223 -2.44 10.86 -4.02
C GLU A 223 -1.74 12.18 -4.35
N TYR A 224 -0.48 12.09 -4.72
CA TYR A 224 0.32 13.26 -5.10
C TYR A 224 0.08 13.65 -6.56
N ASN A 225 0.16 14.95 -6.83
CA ASN A 225 0.36 15.41 -8.20
C ASN A 225 1.79 15.10 -8.67
N LYS A 226 2.03 15.21 -9.98
CA LYS A 226 3.33 14.92 -10.60
C LYS A 226 4.48 15.80 -10.06
N ALA A 227 4.17 17.04 -9.66
CA ALA A 227 5.15 17.97 -9.11
C ALA A 227 5.59 17.58 -7.69
N GLY A 228 4.73 16.89 -6.93
CA GLY A 228 4.96 16.48 -5.55
C GLY A 228 4.77 17.61 -4.54
N ASP A 229 4.01 18.63 -4.89
CA ASP A 229 3.71 19.79 -4.05
C ASP A 229 2.25 19.86 -3.59
N GLU A 230 1.41 18.96 -4.12
CA GLU A 230 0.02 18.80 -3.72
C GLU A 230 -0.31 17.36 -3.39
N VAL A 231 -1.16 17.17 -2.37
CA VAL A 231 -1.75 15.87 -2.05
C VAL A 231 -3.26 15.97 -2.11
N TRP A 232 -3.89 15.05 -2.81
CA TRP A 232 -5.30 14.99 -3.11
C TRP A 232 -5.96 13.87 -2.33
N PHE A 233 -7.10 14.11 -1.71
CA PHE A 233 -7.84 13.15 -0.90
C PHE A 233 -9.28 13.07 -1.36
N SER A 234 -9.80 11.85 -1.52
CA SER A 234 -11.22 11.63 -1.69
C SER A 234 -11.93 11.68 -0.34
N VAL A 235 -13.01 12.45 -0.29
CA VAL A 235 -13.90 12.52 0.88
C VAL A 235 -15.30 12.17 0.45
N TRP A 236 -15.93 11.21 1.11
CA TRP A 236 -17.26 10.76 0.78
C TRP A 236 -18.13 10.54 2.01
N SER A 237 -19.41 10.92 1.85
CA SER A 237 -20.48 10.67 2.78
C SER A 237 -21.43 9.62 2.20
N ALA A 238 -21.57 8.49 2.89
CA ALA A 238 -22.49 7.46 2.49
C ALA A 238 -23.95 7.85 2.71
N LYS A 239 -24.24 8.70 3.70
CA LYS A 239 -25.61 9.11 4.06
C LYS A 239 -26.26 9.97 2.99
N ASN A 240 -25.61 11.04 2.57
CA ASN A 240 -26.16 11.99 1.58
C ASN A 240 -25.62 11.75 0.17
N LYS A 241 -24.78 10.72 -0.03
CA LYS A 241 -24.14 10.42 -1.32
C LYS A 241 -23.35 11.62 -1.90
N GLU A 242 -22.84 12.47 -1.03
CA GLU A 242 -22.01 13.61 -1.40
C GLU A 242 -20.53 13.18 -1.42
N SER A 243 -19.78 13.75 -2.32
CA SER A 243 -18.34 13.57 -2.40
C SER A 243 -17.60 14.88 -2.63
N ALA A 244 -16.32 14.88 -2.30
CA ALA A 244 -15.42 15.98 -2.59
C ALA A 244 -14.00 15.47 -2.78
N ILE A 245 -13.21 16.23 -3.51
CA ILE A 245 -11.75 16.11 -3.52
C ILE A 245 -11.18 17.27 -2.73
N VAL A 246 -10.36 16.96 -1.73
CA VAL A 246 -9.63 17.97 -0.94
C VAL A 246 -8.18 17.99 -1.39
N VAL A 247 -7.68 19.16 -1.77
CA VAL A 247 -6.30 19.39 -2.19
C VAL A 247 -5.55 20.10 -1.08
N VAL A 248 -4.43 19.54 -0.67
CA VAL A 248 -3.56 20.04 0.40
C VAL A 248 -2.20 20.42 -0.20
N ASP A 249 -1.67 21.57 0.21
CA ASP A 249 -0.30 21.95 -0.06
C ASP A 249 0.65 21.10 0.80
N ASP A 250 1.53 20.32 0.15
CA ASP A 250 2.38 19.35 0.84
C ASP A 250 3.41 20.00 1.79
N LYS A 251 3.90 21.18 1.45
CA LYS A 251 4.92 21.86 2.25
C LYS A 251 4.34 22.51 3.51
N THR A 252 3.19 23.14 3.37
CA THR A 252 2.55 23.89 4.47
C THR A 252 1.55 23.07 5.26
N LEU A 253 1.10 21.95 4.72
CA LEU A 253 0.04 21.07 5.24
C LEU A 253 -1.30 21.83 5.41
N LYS A 254 -1.55 22.84 4.57
CA LYS A 254 -2.78 23.63 4.60
C LYS A 254 -3.70 23.28 3.44
N LEU A 255 -4.99 23.48 3.65
CA LEU A 255 -6.00 23.40 2.61
C LEU A 255 -5.65 24.35 1.46
N LYS A 256 -5.64 23.84 0.23
CA LYS A 256 -5.43 24.60 -1.00
C LYS A 256 -6.71 24.77 -1.81
N ALA A 257 -7.47 23.69 -1.98
CA ALA A 257 -8.72 23.71 -2.72
C ALA A 257 -9.67 22.59 -2.27
N VAL A 258 -10.96 22.79 -2.53
CA VAL A 258 -11.99 21.75 -2.40
C VAL A 258 -12.78 21.72 -3.71
N ILE A 259 -12.89 20.56 -4.32
CA ILE A 259 -13.67 20.29 -5.51
C ILE A 259 -14.87 19.44 -5.08
N LYS A 260 -16.08 19.93 -5.29
CA LYS A 260 -17.34 19.24 -4.97
C LYS A 260 -18.10 18.92 -6.25
N GLU A 261 -18.82 17.83 -6.23
CA GLU A 261 -19.87 17.52 -7.19
C GLU A 261 -21.24 17.91 -6.62
#